data_58b7f47d7310ffe79b83831cf13e3eb4
#
_entry.id   58b7f47d7310ffe79b83831cf13e3eb4
#
_cell.length_a   1.000
_cell.length_b   1.000
_cell.length_c   1.000
_cell.angle_alpha   90.00
_cell.angle_beta   90.00
_cell.angle_gamma   90.00
#
_symmetry.space_group_name_H-M   'P 1'
#
loop_
_entity.id
_entity.type
_entity.pdbx_description
1 polymer ?
#
loop_
_entity_poly.entity_id
_entity_poly.type
_entity_poly.pdbx_seq_one_letter_code
_entity_poly.pdbx_strand_id
1 'polypeptide(L)'
;MLSSTPSHRPHPRRSASAQPVVQSVVQPVVQIVQHLQPGGLETMVLNLTQASPAGQPVHIISLEGRKGDVLRAWPALRPFAGNIHCLEKPAGWSLATLWRLTRLLRQLKPVAVHTHHLGPMLYGGLASRLARVPTLVHTEHDAWYLDDPHQRTLALWGLRAFNPILVADATPVANQLLAKLGQLSPTVIPNGIDEQRFTPGAAALARQQMGLPQGVKLIGCAARLESVKGHTLLLEAIRTLPQEVHLALAGVGSLQNALQQQCQQLGIAHRVHFLGLVENMPRFYQGLDLFCLPSLAEGMPLCVLEAQACGVPVVMSDVGAAREIVCQASGHILSERDPGRLAQLLAQGLLHCHSLRAVTREFVCQQSSLSRMAQAYQQLYSR
;
A
#
# COMPACT_ATOMS: atom_id res chain seq x y z
N MET A 1 30.11 -78.91 44.93
CA MET A 1 30.55 -78.36 43.65
C MET A 1 29.78 -77.07 43.49
N LEU A 2 30.40 -75.94 43.82
CA LEU A 2 29.81 -74.57 43.76
C LEU A 2 30.36 -73.89 42.54
N SER A 3 29.50 -73.52 41.57
CA SER A 3 29.85 -72.77 40.43
C SER A 3 29.58 -71.26 40.69
N SER A 4 30.62 -70.49 40.67
CA SER A 4 30.61 -69.01 40.79
C SER A 4 30.34 -68.37 39.46
N THR A 5 29.27 -67.56 39.38
CA THR A 5 28.97 -66.65 38.27
C THR A 5 29.61 -65.29 38.52
N PRO A 6 30.24 -64.65 37.54
CA PRO A 6 30.78 -63.27 37.66
C PRO A 6 29.73 -62.20 37.51
N SER A 7 29.69 -61.26 38.42
CA SER A 7 28.83 -60.10 38.36
C SER A 7 29.33 -59.06 37.35
N HIS A 8 28.55 -58.75 36.34
CA HIS A 8 28.75 -57.63 35.43
C HIS A 8 28.31 -56.32 36.11
N ARG A 9 29.25 -55.40 36.34
CA ARG A 9 28.95 -53.99 36.69
C ARG A 9 28.63 -53.23 35.43
N PRO A 10 27.53 -52.42 35.39
CA PRO A 10 27.25 -51.54 34.23
C PRO A 10 28.18 -50.31 34.27
N HIS A 11 28.83 -50.03 33.13
CA HIS A 11 29.58 -48.80 32.92
C HIS A 11 28.63 -47.59 32.90
N PRO A 12 29.01 -46.41 33.44
CA PRO A 12 28.21 -45.20 33.36
C PRO A 12 28.20 -44.71 31.90
N ARG A 13 27.01 -44.57 31.33
CA ARG A 13 26.79 -43.92 30.03
C ARG A 13 27.23 -42.46 30.15
N ARG A 14 28.20 -42.06 29.35
CA ARG A 14 28.57 -40.65 29.16
C ARG A 14 27.32 -39.90 28.66
N SER A 15 26.92 -38.89 29.42
CA SER A 15 25.90 -37.93 29.05
C SER A 15 26.37 -37.23 27.74
N ALA A 16 25.62 -37.38 26.67
CA ALA A 16 25.81 -36.59 25.46
C ALA A 16 25.63 -35.11 25.84
N SER A 17 26.70 -34.35 25.74
CA SER A 17 26.65 -32.88 25.86
C SER A 17 25.70 -32.34 24.80
N ALA A 18 24.57 -31.76 25.22
CA ALA A 18 23.70 -31.02 24.36
C ALA A 18 24.51 -29.88 23.73
N GLN A 19 24.74 -29.94 22.42
CA GLN A 19 25.31 -28.81 21.70
C GLN A 19 24.34 -27.63 21.85
N PRO A 20 24.83 -26.43 22.17
CA PRO A 20 23.98 -25.25 22.22
C PRO A 20 23.37 -25.06 20.83
N VAL A 21 22.04 -25.06 20.76
CA VAL A 21 21.30 -24.61 19.56
C VAL A 21 21.63 -23.15 19.38
N VAL A 22 22.55 -22.86 18.48
CA VAL A 22 22.81 -21.49 18.03
C VAL A 22 21.52 -21.06 17.32
N GLN A 23 20.65 -20.36 18.04
CA GLN A 23 19.54 -19.66 17.41
C GLN A 23 20.17 -18.66 16.44
N SER A 24 20.09 -18.95 15.16
CA SER A 24 20.48 -18.00 14.11
C SER A 24 19.66 -16.73 14.33
N VAL A 25 20.31 -15.65 14.72
CA VAL A 25 19.67 -14.34 14.87
C VAL A 25 19.14 -13.95 13.50
N VAL A 26 17.83 -13.98 13.35
CA VAL A 26 17.17 -13.58 12.11
C VAL A 26 17.40 -12.08 11.91
N GLN A 27 18.13 -11.74 10.85
CA GLN A 27 18.45 -10.34 10.54
C GLN A 27 17.20 -9.58 10.10
N PRO A 28 17.06 -8.31 10.51
CA PRO A 28 15.90 -7.51 10.14
C PRO A 28 15.91 -7.07 8.67
N VAL A 29 14.73 -6.74 8.17
CA VAL A 29 14.52 -5.96 6.94
C VAL A 29 14.21 -4.52 7.33
N VAL A 30 14.74 -3.55 6.58
CA VAL A 30 14.47 -2.13 6.78
C VAL A 30 13.70 -1.57 5.59
N GLN A 31 12.52 -1.01 5.84
CA GLN A 31 11.72 -0.25 4.87
C GLN A 31 12.01 1.24 5.04
N ILE A 32 12.33 1.96 3.97
CA ILE A 32 12.60 3.41 4.02
C ILE A 32 11.57 4.15 3.16
N VAL A 33 10.84 5.06 3.79
CA VAL A 33 9.83 5.92 3.16
C VAL A 33 10.17 7.40 3.38
N GLN A 34 9.60 8.29 2.55
CA GLN A 34 9.80 9.74 2.70
C GLN A 34 9.12 10.25 3.97
N HIS A 35 7.86 9.88 4.17
CA HIS A 35 7.05 10.24 5.33
C HIS A 35 6.13 9.06 5.69
N LEU A 36 5.54 9.09 6.89
CA LEU A 36 4.53 8.11 7.34
C LEU A 36 3.21 8.86 7.56
N GLN A 37 2.43 8.97 6.49
CA GLN A 37 1.06 9.49 6.51
C GLN A 37 0.13 8.46 5.89
N PRO A 38 -1.19 8.47 6.20
CA PRO A 38 -2.14 7.57 5.56
C PRO A 38 -2.10 7.71 4.03
N GLY A 39 -1.64 6.69 3.34
CA GLY A 39 -1.48 6.65 1.90
C GLY A 39 -1.34 5.21 1.39
N GLY A 40 -1.46 5.02 0.07
CA GLY A 40 -1.37 3.68 -0.54
C GLY A 40 0.01 3.03 -0.33
N LEU A 41 1.07 3.78 -0.57
CA LEU A 41 2.45 3.31 -0.41
C LEU A 41 2.73 2.91 1.04
N GLU A 42 2.41 3.78 1.99
CA GLU A 42 2.68 3.55 3.41
C GLU A 42 1.83 2.38 3.94
N THR A 43 0.60 2.23 3.44
CA THR A 43 -0.25 1.06 3.72
C THR A 43 0.37 -0.22 3.17
N MET A 44 0.95 -0.19 1.96
CA MET A 44 1.66 -1.34 1.39
C MET A 44 2.88 -1.72 2.25
N VAL A 45 3.66 -0.75 2.73
CA VAL A 45 4.78 -0.99 3.65
C VAL A 45 4.30 -1.63 4.96
N LEU A 46 3.17 -1.18 5.52
CA LEU A 46 2.57 -1.83 6.69
C LEU A 46 2.11 -3.26 6.39
N ASN A 47 1.48 -3.48 5.26
CA ASN A 47 1.04 -4.81 4.84
C ASN A 47 2.24 -5.77 4.70
N LEU A 48 3.34 -5.34 4.07
CA LEU A 48 4.59 -6.12 4.01
C LEU A 48 5.18 -6.39 5.40
N THR A 49 5.11 -5.41 6.30
CA THR A 49 5.59 -5.57 7.68
C THR A 49 4.77 -6.61 8.45
N GLN A 50 3.45 -6.60 8.28
CA GLN A 50 2.54 -7.59 8.90
C GLN A 50 2.72 -8.99 8.33
N ALA A 51 2.96 -9.09 7.02
CA ALA A 51 3.12 -10.36 6.31
C ALA A 51 4.56 -10.91 6.37
N SER A 52 5.47 -10.26 7.12
CA SER A 52 6.83 -10.75 7.31
C SER A 52 6.84 -12.12 8.01
N PRO A 53 7.76 -13.03 7.63
CA PRO A 53 7.88 -14.32 8.29
C PRO A 53 8.02 -14.20 9.82
N ALA A 54 7.44 -15.16 10.53
CA ALA A 54 7.53 -15.19 12.00
C ALA A 54 9.00 -15.13 12.46
N GLY A 55 9.29 -14.18 13.36
CA GLY A 55 10.63 -13.98 13.90
C GLY A 55 11.55 -13.08 13.09
N GLN A 56 11.17 -12.63 11.89
CA GLN A 56 11.93 -11.62 11.13
C GLN A 56 11.48 -10.21 11.50
N PRO A 57 12.31 -9.41 12.19
CA PRO A 57 11.96 -8.03 12.50
C PRO A 57 11.93 -7.19 11.23
N VAL A 58 10.91 -6.32 11.11
CA VAL A 58 10.88 -5.28 10.07
C VAL A 58 10.92 -3.93 10.75
N HIS A 59 11.88 -3.08 10.38
CA HIS A 59 11.96 -1.70 10.82
C HIS A 59 11.48 -0.76 9.72
N ILE A 60 10.69 0.23 10.09
CA ILE A 60 10.22 1.26 9.17
C ILE A 60 10.95 2.57 9.52
N ILE A 61 11.66 3.13 8.55
CA ILE A 61 12.36 4.40 8.70
C ILE A 61 11.66 5.45 7.84
N SER A 62 11.11 6.47 8.49
CA SER A 62 10.63 7.69 7.83
C SER A 62 11.75 8.71 7.79
N LEU A 63 12.06 9.24 6.61
CA LEU A 63 13.02 10.33 6.50
C LEU A 63 12.51 11.59 7.20
N GLU A 64 11.24 11.92 7.00
CA GLU A 64 10.60 13.13 7.52
C GLU A 64 9.61 12.85 8.65
N GLY A 65 9.18 13.92 9.33
CA GLY A 65 8.21 13.84 10.41
C GLY A 65 8.81 13.43 11.76
N ARG A 66 8.05 13.72 12.83
CA ARG A 66 8.39 13.33 14.21
C ARG A 66 7.58 12.10 14.61
N LYS A 67 8.20 11.13 15.26
CA LYS A 67 7.56 9.87 15.65
C LYS A 67 6.27 10.08 16.43
N GLY A 68 6.24 11.01 17.39
CA GLY A 68 5.06 11.29 18.19
C GLY A 68 3.88 11.82 17.36
N ASP A 69 4.17 12.69 16.38
CA ASP A 69 3.15 13.29 15.51
C ASP A 69 2.59 12.24 14.54
N VAL A 70 3.47 11.44 13.96
CA VAL A 70 3.13 10.34 13.04
C VAL A 70 2.20 9.31 13.71
N LEU A 71 2.53 8.88 14.94
CA LEU A 71 1.72 7.91 15.69
C LEU A 71 0.38 8.48 16.16
N ARG A 72 0.28 9.80 16.35
CA ARG A 72 -1.00 10.49 16.65
C ARG A 72 -1.86 10.60 15.39
N ALA A 73 -1.26 11.01 14.28
CA ALA A 73 -1.96 11.23 13.03
C ALA A 73 -2.45 9.91 12.38
N TRP A 74 -1.74 8.81 12.64
CA TRP A 74 -2.09 7.51 12.07
C TRP A 74 -2.04 6.37 13.10
N PRO A 75 -3.15 6.10 13.83
CA PRO A 75 -3.22 5.10 14.89
C PRO A 75 -2.85 3.67 14.47
N ALA A 76 -3.04 3.30 13.20
CA ALA A 76 -2.66 1.99 12.66
C ALA A 76 -1.15 1.67 12.79
N LEU A 77 -0.31 2.70 13.00
CA LEU A 77 1.13 2.53 13.23
C LEU A 77 1.50 2.10 14.66
N ARG A 78 0.58 2.25 15.63
CA ARG A 78 0.88 2.00 17.06
C ARG A 78 1.42 0.60 17.36
N PRO A 79 0.91 -0.48 16.76
CA PRO A 79 1.45 -1.82 16.97
C PRO A 79 2.93 -1.96 16.58
N PHE A 80 3.40 -1.12 15.65
CA PHE A 80 4.76 -1.14 15.11
C PHE A 80 5.68 -0.08 15.75
N ALA A 81 5.18 0.68 16.73
CA ALA A 81 5.89 1.84 17.30
C ALA A 81 7.32 1.52 17.77
N GLY A 82 7.58 0.29 18.26
CA GLY A 82 8.93 -0.16 18.66
C GLY A 82 9.93 -0.15 17.51
N ASN A 83 9.47 -0.44 16.29
CA ASN A 83 10.29 -0.61 15.10
C ASN A 83 10.19 0.58 14.13
N ILE A 84 9.49 1.67 14.50
CA ILE A 84 9.40 2.89 13.70
C ILE A 84 10.46 3.89 14.14
N HIS A 85 11.24 4.39 13.16
CA HIS A 85 12.25 5.42 13.34
C HIS A 85 11.95 6.61 12.44
N CYS A 86 11.93 7.81 13.00
CA CYS A 86 11.77 9.06 12.24
C CYS A 86 13.07 9.86 12.33
N LEU A 87 13.61 10.26 11.17
CA LEU A 87 14.90 10.95 11.11
C LEU A 87 14.77 12.48 11.12
N GLU A 88 13.55 13.00 11.07
CA GLU A 88 13.26 14.45 11.09
C GLU A 88 14.09 15.24 10.07
N LYS A 89 14.17 14.71 8.85
CA LYS A 89 14.93 15.32 7.75
C LYS A 89 14.35 16.70 7.42
N PRO A 90 15.18 17.76 7.41
CA PRO A 90 14.74 19.06 6.94
C PRO A 90 14.54 19.06 5.42
N ALA A 91 13.92 20.12 4.88
CA ALA A 91 13.82 20.33 3.45
C ALA A 91 15.21 20.32 2.77
N GLY A 92 15.31 19.79 1.57
CA GLY A 92 16.56 19.69 0.80
C GLY A 92 17.48 18.54 1.27
N TRP A 93 18.75 18.62 0.89
CA TRP A 93 19.78 17.64 1.26
C TRP A 93 20.28 17.86 2.69
N SER A 94 20.48 16.76 3.46
CA SER A 94 20.95 16.80 4.84
C SER A 94 21.99 15.70 5.09
N LEU A 95 23.25 16.10 5.25
CA LEU A 95 24.34 15.18 5.62
C LEU A 95 24.11 14.59 7.02
N ALA A 96 23.51 15.37 7.94
CA ALA A 96 23.18 14.89 9.27
C ALA A 96 22.15 13.76 9.23
N THR A 97 21.15 13.85 8.35
CA THR A 97 20.16 12.76 8.14
C THR A 97 20.83 11.53 7.54
N LEU A 98 21.71 11.70 6.55
CA LEU A 98 22.49 10.60 5.96
C LEU A 98 23.36 9.89 7.02
N TRP A 99 24.05 10.67 7.86
CA TRP A 99 24.86 10.11 8.95
C TRP A 99 24.02 9.33 9.96
N ARG A 100 22.88 9.91 10.40
CA ARG A 100 21.94 9.23 11.32
C ARG A 100 21.41 7.94 10.72
N LEU A 101 20.99 7.96 9.44
CA LEU A 101 20.52 6.77 8.73
C LEU A 101 21.62 5.70 8.64
N THR A 102 22.83 6.08 8.23
CA THR A 102 23.96 5.16 8.13
C THR A 102 24.31 4.53 9.48
N ARG A 103 24.31 5.33 10.57
CA ARG A 103 24.54 4.84 11.92
C ARG A 103 23.47 3.84 12.35
N LEU A 104 22.19 4.14 12.07
CA LEU A 104 21.06 3.27 12.39
C LEU A 104 21.16 1.94 11.63
N LEU A 105 21.47 1.96 10.34
CA LEU A 105 21.66 0.73 9.54
C LEU A 105 22.82 -0.11 10.07
N ARG A 106 23.94 0.50 10.50
CA ARG A 106 25.06 -0.22 11.13
C ARG A 106 24.69 -0.87 12.47
N GLN A 107 23.77 -0.26 13.22
CA GLN A 107 23.26 -0.82 14.49
C GLN A 107 22.28 -1.98 14.25
N LEU A 108 21.36 -1.81 13.30
CA LEU A 108 20.34 -2.81 12.97
C LEU A 108 20.90 -4.02 12.22
N LYS A 109 21.98 -3.83 11.44
CA LYS A 109 22.60 -4.85 10.58
C LYS A 109 21.58 -5.61 9.73
N PRO A 110 20.73 -4.90 8.94
CA PRO A 110 19.68 -5.54 8.18
C PRO A 110 20.25 -6.44 7.07
N VAL A 111 19.52 -7.52 6.76
CA VAL A 111 19.79 -8.35 5.57
C VAL A 111 19.44 -7.62 4.29
N ALA A 112 18.41 -6.79 4.33
CA ALA A 112 17.97 -5.97 3.20
C ALA A 112 17.48 -4.60 3.62
N VAL A 113 17.72 -3.62 2.76
CA VAL A 113 17.08 -2.30 2.79
C VAL A 113 16.17 -2.19 1.58
N HIS A 114 14.92 -1.81 1.80
CA HIS A 114 13.91 -1.60 0.77
C HIS A 114 13.48 -0.14 0.79
N THR A 115 13.68 0.55 -0.31
CA THR A 115 13.40 1.99 -0.48
C THR A 115 12.20 2.21 -1.39
N HIS A 116 11.42 3.25 -1.13
CA HIS A 116 10.22 3.62 -1.86
C HIS A 116 10.29 5.07 -2.30
N HIS A 117 10.16 5.33 -3.59
CA HIS A 117 10.36 6.62 -4.23
C HIS A 117 11.81 7.17 -4.21
N LEU A 118 12.04 8.19 -5.03
CA LEU A 118 13.35 8.77 -5.33
C LEU A 118 14.11 9.24 -4.08
N GLY A 119 13.48 10.01 -3.18
CA GLY A 119 14.15 10.52 -1.99
C GLY A 119 14.72 9.42 -1.10
N PRO A 120 13.91 8.45 -0.64
CA PRO A 120 14.36 7.27 0.07
C PRO A 120 15.42 6.44 -0.68
N MET A 121 15.34 6.34 -2.02
CA MET A 121 16.37 5.67 -2.81
C MET A 121 17.72 6.36 -2.70
N LEU A 122 17.77 7.68 -2.81
CA LEU A 122 19.01 8.42 -2.76
C LEU A 122 19.67 8.35 -1.37
N TYR A 123 18.92 8.57 -0.30
CA TYR A 123 19.43 8.46 1.08
C TYR A 123 19.70 7.00 1.47
N GLY A 124 18.75 6.11 1.23
CA GLY A 124 18.84 4.70 1.59
C GLY A 124 19.92 3.97 0.80
N GLY A 125 20.06 4.25 -0.49
CA GLY A 125 21.08 3.66 -1.35
C GLY A 125 22.49 4.02 -0.87
N LEU A 126 22.75 5.32 -0.63
CA LEU A 126 24.07 5.76 -0.13
C LEU A 126 24.33 5.22 1.28
N ALA A 127 23.35 5.30 2.19
CA ALA A 127 23.50 4.78 3.56
C ALA A 127 23.72 3.26 3.57
N SER A 128 23.06 2.49 2.70
CA SER A 128 23.23 1.05 2.57
C SER A 128 24.65 0.69 2.12
N ARG A 129 25.19 1.41 1.14
CA ARG A 129 26.59 1.25 0.72
C ARG A 129 27.57 1.52 1.86
N LEU A 130 27.39 2.64 2.57
CA LEU A 130 28.26 3.02 3.71
C LEU A 130 28.11 2.05 4.90
N ALA A 131 26.94 1.47 5.10
CA ALA A 131 26.68 0.48 6.15
C ALA A 131 26.98 -0.98 5.73
N ARG A 132 27.34 -1.20 4.46
CA ARG A 132 27.61 -2.53 3.87
C ARG A 132 26.41 -3.47 3.99
N VAL A 133 25.20 -2.96 3.72
CA VAL A 133 24.00 -3.80 3.68
C VAL A 133 24.06 -4.73 2.46
N PRO A 134 23.80 -6.04 2.61
CA PRO A 134 23.96 -7.00 1.52
C PRO A 134 23.01 -6.72 0.34
N THR A 135 21.73 -6.48 0.63
CA THR A 135 20.70 -6.36 -0.39
C THR A 135 20.03 -4.99 -0.35
N LEU A 136 19.93 -4.34 -1.50
CA LEU A 136 19.17 -3.11 -1.70
C LEU A 136 18.06 -3.36 -2.71
N VAL A 137 16.81 -3.20 -2.28
CA VAL A 137 15.62 -3.25 -3.14
C VAL A 137 15.07 -1.85 -3.27
N HIS A 138 14.56 -1.49 -4.44
CA HIS A 138 13.89 -0.22 -4.69
C HIS A 138 12.61 -0.45 -5.47
N THR A 139 11.48 0.00 -4.89
CA THR A 139 10.17 -0.10 -5.57
C THR A 139 9.70 1.28 -6.00
N GLU A 140 9.35 1.38 -7.28
CA GLU A 140 8.64 2.51 -7.85
C GLU A 140 7.14 2.20 -7.90
N HIS A 141 6.34 3.15 -7.41
CA HIS A 141 4.87 3.07 -7.32
C HIS A 141 4.17 3.89 -8.39
N ASP A 142 4.90 4.76 -9.05
CA ASP A 142 4.48 5.57 -10.18
C ASP A 142 5.71 6.06 -10.94
N ALA A 143 5.51 6.65 -12.11
CA ALA A 143 6.62 7.16 -12.91
C ALA A 143 6.34 8.56 -13.49
N TRP A 144 5.28 9.25 -13.05
CA TRP A 144 4.96 10.59 -13.59
C TRP A 144 6.01 11.64 -13.18
N TYR A 145 6.60 11.52 -11.98
CA TYR A 145 7.63 12.44 -11.53
C TYR A 145 8.88 12.46 -12.44
N LEU A 146 9.09 11.39 -13.22
CA LEU A 146 10.17 11.30 -14.20
C LEU A 146 9.94 12.16 -15.47
N ASP A 147 8.79 12.83 -15.59
CA ASP A 147 8.55 13.84 -16.63
C ASP A 147 9.40 15.10 -16.37
N ASP A 148 9.75 15.36 -15.11
CA ASP A 148 10.75 16.36 -14.73
C ASP A 148 12.18 15.86 -15.09
N PRO A 149 12.91 16.56 -15.99
CA PRO A 149 14.25 16.15 -16.40
C PRO A 149 15.26 16.09 -15.26
N HIS A 150 15.12 16.93 -14.24
CA HIS A 150 16.01 16.93 -13.07
C HIS A 150 15.80 15.68 -12.23
N GLN A 151 14.54 15.37 -11.90
CA GLN A 151 14.22 14.16 -11.13
C GLN A 151 14.60 12.89 -11.90
N ARG A 152 14.37 12.85 -13.21
CA ARG A 152 14.80 11.76 -14.07
C ARG A 152 16.31 11.55 -14.04
N THR A 153 17.09 12.63 -14.11
CA THR A 153 18.56 12.57 -14.02
C THR A 153 19.04 12.02 -12.68
N LEU A 154 18.42 12.48 -11.58
CA LEU A 154 18.72 11.99 -10.23
C LEU A 154 18.35 10.50 -10.07
N ALA A 155 17.21 10.08 -10.61
CA ALA A 155 16.79 8.68 -10.60
C ALA A 155 17.78 7.79 -11.35
N LEU A 156 18.18 8.17 -12.57
CA LEU A 156 19.18 7.45 -13.36
C LEU A 156 20.53 7.36 -12.63
N TRP A 157 20.97 8.48 -12.04
CA TRP A 157 22.21 8.49 -11.27
C TRP A 157 22.12 7.54 -10.06
N GLY A 158 21.06 7.61 -9.28
CA GLY A 158 20.87 6.77 -8.11
C GLY A 158 20.78 5.28 -8.46
N LEU A 159 20.03 4.92 -9.50
CA LEU A 159 19.90 3.53 -9.97
C LEU A 159 21.27 2.97 -10.42
N ARG A 160 22.07 3.77 -11.16
CA ARG A 160 23.42 3.35 -11.60
C ARG A 160 24.41 3.28 -10.45
N ALA A 161 24.40 4.27 -9.55
CA ALA A 161 25.36 4.36 -8.45
C ALA A 161 25.15 3.29 -7.39
N PHE A 162 23.89 2.98 -7.08
CA PHE A 162 23.54 2.04 -6.00
C PHE A 162 23.18 0.65 -6.50
N ASN A 163 22.84 0.50 -7.78
CA ASN A 163 22.44 -0.77 -8.41
C ASN A 163 21.47 -1.59 -7.56
N PRO A 164 20.28 -1.02 -7.19
CA PRO A 164 19.30 -1.76 -6.43
C PRO A 164 18.63 -2.83 -7.30
N ILE A 165 18.04 -3.84 -6.67
CA ILE A 165 17.03 -4.67 -7.33
C ILE A 165 15.81 -3.77 -7.56
N LEU A 166 15.57 -3.39 -8.82
CA LEU A 166 14.48 -2.49 -9.18
C LEU A 166 13.17 -3.27 -9.32
N VAL A 167 12.14 -2.79 -8.63
CA VAL A 167 10.78 -3.33 -8.65
C VAL A 167 9.81 -2.25 -9.11
N ALA A 168 8.80 -2.65 -9.88
CA ALA A 168 7.62 -1.84 -10.19
C ALA A 168 6.38 -2.56 -9.64
N ASP A 169 5.44 -1.81 -9.08
CA ASP A 169 4.22 -2.37 -8.49
C ASP A 169 3.15 -2.75 -9.53
N ALA A 170 3.36 -2.41 -10.81
CA ALA A 170 2.47 -2.76 -11.92
C ALA A 170 3.22 -2.81 -13.26
N THR A 171 2.69 -3.56 -14.24
CA THR A 171 3.26 -3.61 -15.59
C THR A 171 3.29 -2.23 -16.27
N PRO A 172 2.26 -1.37 -16.19
CA PRO A 172 2.33 -0.04 -16.76
C PRO A 172 3.43 0.84 -16.13
N VAL A 173 3.67 0.71 -14.83
CA VAL A 173 4.78 1.42 -14.15
C VAL A 173 6.11 0.93 -14.69
N ALA A 174 6.32 -0.39 -14.80
CA ALA A 174 7.53 -0.96 -15.38
C ALA A 174 7.78 -0.46 -16.81
N ASN A 175 6.74 -0.42 -17.65
CA ASN A 175 6.82 0.07 -19.02
C ASN A 175 7.18 1.57 -19.09
N GLN A 176 6.62 2.38 -18.19
CA GLN A 176 6.96 3.80 -18.10
C GLN A 176 8.41 4.02 -17.63
N LEU A 177 8.89 3.21 -16.68
CA LEU A 177 10.30 3.24 -16.25
C LEU A 177 11.22 2.91 -17.43
N LEU A 178 10.92 1.86 -18.20
CA LEU A 178 11.67 1.50 -19.41
C LEU A 178 11.69 2.63 -20.45
N ALA A 179 10.53 3.22 -20.72
CA ALA A 179 10.41 4.31 -21.70
C ALA A 179 11.18 5.57 -21.29
N LYS A 180 11.18 5.92 -19.99
CA LYS A 180 11.77 7.18 -19.49
C LYS A 180 13.24 7.04 -19.08
N LEU A 181 13.67 5.87 -18.61
CA LEU A 181 15.00 5.63 -18.06
C LEU A 181 15.89 4.73 -18.92
N GLY A 182 15.36 4.13 -19.99
CA GLY A 182 16.11 3.31 -20.94
C GLY A 182 16.29 1.87 -20.47
N GLN A 183 17.46 1.26 -20.74
CA GLN A 183 17.71 -0.16 -20.49
C GLN A 183 17.75 -0.48 -18.99
N LEU A 184 16.60 -0.77 -18.42
CA LEU A 184 16.40 -1.30 -17.08
C LEU A 184 15.62 -2.63 -17.19
N SER A 185 15.67 -3.43 -16.14
CA SER A 185 14.90 -4.67 -16.06
C SER A 185 14.16 -4.71 -14.72
N PRO A 186 13.11 -3.87 -14.54
CA PRO A 186 12.34 -3.89 -13.32
C PRO A 186 11.60 -5.22 -13.19
N THR A 187 11.65 -5.82 -12.00
CA THR A 187 10.79 -6.93 -11.64
C THR A 187 9.40 -6.39 -11.32
N VAL A 188 8.34 -6.95 -11.90
CA VAL A 188 6.97 -6.55 -11.55
C VAL A 188 6.51 -7.39 -10.37
N ILE A 189 6.19 -6.72 -9.25
CA ILE A 189 5.56 -7.34 -8.07
C ILE A 189 4.30 -6.54 -7.78
N PRO A 190 3.11 -7.04 -8.20
CA PRO A 190 1.85 -6.34 -7.97
C PRO A 190 1.55 -6.16 -6.50
N ASN A 191 0.92 -5.03 -6.16
CA ASN A 191 0.43 -4.78 -4.82
C ASN A 191 -0.57 -5.85 -4.39
N GLY A 192 -0.42 -6.33 -3.15
CA GLY A 192 -1.30 -7.30 -2.53
C GLY A 192 -2.18 -6.68 -1.46
N ILE A 193 -3.34 -7.27 -1.26
CA ILE A 193 -4.29 -6.92 -0.20
C ILE A 193 -4.43 -8.06 0.80
N ASP A 194 -4.78 -7.70 2.03
CA ASP A 194 -5.17 -8.66 3.06
C ASP A 194 -6.61 -9.10 2.84
N GLU A 195 -6.78 -10.21 2.12
CA GLU A 195 -8.09 -10.81 1.79
C GLU A 195 -8.82 -11.38 3.00
N GLN A 196 -8.17 -11.52 4.16
CA GLN A 196 -8.80 -11.91 5.42
C GLN A 196 -9.39 -10.69 6.15
N ARG A 197 -8.73 -9.56 6.06
CA ARG A 197 -9.20 -8.28 6.61
C ARG A 197 -10.28 -7.65 5.76
N PHE A 198 -10.08 -7.61 4.43
CA PHE A 198 -11.04 -7.05 3.48
C PHE A 198 -11.98 -8.15 2.97
N THR A 199 -13.15 -8.25 3.58
CA THR A 199 -14.16 -9.27 3.28
C THR A 199 -15.52 -8.63 3.04
N PRO A 200 -16.39 -9.25 2.25
CA PRO A 200 -17.80 -8.84 2.18
C PRO A 200 -18.44 -8.80 3.57
N GLY A 201 -19.41 -7.93 3.76
CA GLY A 201 -20.14 -7.78 5.02
C GLY A 201 -21.55 -7.27 4.84
N ALA A 202 -22.29 -7.16 5.94
CA ALA A 202 -23.65 -6.63 5.94
C ALA A 202 -23.62 -5.10 5.75
N ALA A 203 -24.05 -4.63 4.57
CA ALA A 203 -24.01 -3.22 4.21
C ALA A 203 -24.81 -2.34 5.18
N ALA A 204 -25.99 -2.78 5.63
CA ALA A 204 -26.81 -2.03 6.58
C ALA A 204 -26.07 -1.78 7.92
N LEU A 205 -25.40 -2.82 8.46
CA LEU A 205 -24.60 -2.69 9.68
C LEU A 205 -23.40 -1.76 9.46
N ALA A 206 -22.70 -1.90 8.35
CA ALA A 206 -21.55 -1.06 8.00
C ALA A 206 -21.97 0.42 7.90
N ARG A 207 -23.06 0.73 7.21
CA ARG A 207 -23.61 2.10 7.11
C ARG A 207 -24.01 2.65 8.46
N GLN A 208 -24.69 1.84 9.29
CA GLN A 208 -25.06 2.26 10.65
C GLN A 208 -23.82 2.65 11.47
N GLN A 209 -22.78 1.85 11.44
CA GLN A 209 -21.52 2.11 12.18
C GLN A 209 -20.75 3.32 11.65
N MET A 210 -20.93 3.64 10.37
CA MET A 210 -20.28 4.77 9.70
C MET A 210 -21.13 6.05 9.71
N GLY A 211 -22.34 6.03 10.27
CA GLY A 211 -23.27 7.15 10.21
C GLY A 211 -23.76 7.47 8.79
N LEU A 212 -23.79 6.47 7.90
CA LEU A 212 -24.20 6.62 6.51
C LEU A 212 -25.68 6.27 6.32
N PRO A 213 -26.36 6.86 5.32
CA PRO A 213 -27.80 6.67 5.11
C PRO A 213 -28.13 5.23 4.72
N GLN A 214 -29.31 4.76 5.15
CA GLN A 214 -29.91 3.49 4.77
C GLN A 214 -30.88 3.69 3.59
N GLY A 215 -31.14 2.63 2.85
CA GLY A 215 -32.16 2.64 1.78
C GLY A 215 -31.80 3.43 0.53
N VAL A 216 -30.55 3.90 0.41
CA VAL A 216 -30.03 4.64 -0.74
C VAL A 216 -29.03 3.80 -1.54
N LYS A 217 -28.73 4.19 -2.78
CA LYS A 217 -27.57 3.68 -3.52
C LYS A 217 -26.33 4.49 -3.12
N LEU A 218 -25.29 3.84 -2.60
CA LEU A 218 -24.13 4.51 -2.06
C LEU A 218 -22.88 4.23 -2.88
N ILE A 219 -22.37 5.28 -3.53
CA ILE A 219 -21.07 5.28 -4.19
C ILE A 219 -20.02 5.75 -3.20
N GLY A 220 -18.84 5.11 -3.17
CA GLY A 220 -17.73 5.53 -2.34
C GLY A 220 -16.52 5.94 -3.15
N CYS A 221 -15.73 6.87 -2.61
CA CYS A 221 -14.38 7.19 -3.07
C CYS A 221 -13.47 7.29 -1.85
N ALA A 222 -12.35 6.56 -1.87
CA ALA A 222 -11.35 6.61 -0.81
C ALA A 222 -10.03 7.11 -1.39
N ALA A 223 -9.73 8.40 -1.16
CA ALA A 223 -8.54 9.04 -1.68
C ALA A 223 -8.26 10.34 -0.93
N ARG A 224 -7.02 10.83 -1.00
CA ARG A 224 -6.69 12.18 -0.54
C ARG A 224 -7.51 13.21 -1.32
N LEU A 225 -8.02 14.22 -0.66
CA LEU A 225 -8.80 15.29 -1.31
C LEU A 225 -7.86 16.28 -2.01
N GLU A 226 -7.20 15.79 -3.06
CA GLU A 226 -6.23 16.51 -3.90
C GLU A 226 -6.67 16.48 -5.38
N SER A 227 -6.23 17.45 -6.18
CA SER A 227 -6.65 17.64 -7.58
C SER A 227 -6.41 16.38 -8.44
N VAL A 228 -5.30 15.68 -8.22
CA VAL A 228 -4.94 14.45 -8.95
C VAL A 228 -5.97 13.33 -8.77
N LYS A 229 -6.80 13.35 -7.71
CA LYS A 229 -7.80 12.31 -7.44
C LYS A 229 -9.16 12.52 -8.11
N GLY A 230 -9.36 13.67 -8.75
CA GLY A 230 -10.49 13.89 -9.66
C GLY A 230 -11.87 14.04 -9.00
N HIS A 231 -11.94 14.40 -7.72
CA HIS A 231 -13.20 14.54 -6.98
C HIS A 231 -14.18 15.52 -7.64
N THR A 232 -13.69 16.61 -8.24
CA THR A 232 -14.51 17.58 -8.96
C THR A 232 -15.34 16.91 -10.08
N LEU A 233 -14.71 16.05 -10.89
CA LEU A 233 -15.37 15.28 -11.93
C LEU A 233 -16.46 14.36 -11.34
N LEU A 234 -16.18 13.72 -10.21
CA LEU A 234 -17.12 12.83 -9.53
C LEU A 234 -18.36 13.61 -9.03
N LEU A 235 -18.16 14.78 -8.43
CA LEU A 235 -19.28 15.63 -7.97
C LEU A 235 -20.18 16.08 -9.13
N GLU A 236 -19.60 16.44 -10.27
CA GLU A 236 -20.38 16.79 -11.47
C GLU A 236 -21.17 15.59 -12.01
N ALA A 237 -20.57 14.40 -12.00
CA ALA A 237 -21.29 13.17 -12.40
C ALA A 237 -22.43 12.85 -11.43
N ILE A 238 -22.21 12.94 -10.11
CA ILE A 238 -23.25 12.70 -9.09
C ILE A 238 -24.44 13.65 -9.28
N ARG A 239 -24.21 14.90 -9.67
CA ARG A 239 -25.29 15.88 -9.92
C ARG A 239 -26.35 15.33 -10.88
N THR A 240 -25.95 14.58 -11.89
CA THR A 240 -26.85 14.08 -12.96
C THR A 240 -27.50 12.74 -12.65
N LEU A 241 -27.07 12.06 -11.58
CA LEU A 241 -27.64 10.80 -11.12
C LEU A 241 -28.94 11.01 -10.31
N PRO A 242 -29.82 10.00 -10.22
CA PRO A 242 -31.04 10.05 -9.41
C PRO A 242 -30.78 10.46 -7.96
N GLN A 243 -31.79 11.05 -7.31
CA GLN A 243 -31.65 11.63 -5.96
C GLN A 243 -31.36 10.59 -4.86
N GLU A 244 -31.73 9.34 -5.07
CA GLU A 244 -31.44 8.21 -4.19
C GLU A 244 -29.98 7.73 -4.27
N VAL A 245 -29.18 8.28 -5.20
CA VAL A 245 -27.74 7.98 -5.30
C VAL A 245 -26.95 8.98 -4.46
N HIS A 246 -26.30 8.48 -3.42
CA HIS A 246 -25.45 9.24 -2.51
C HIS A 246 -23.97 8.94 -2.74
N LEU A 247 -23.12 9.86 -2.31
CA LEU A 247 -21.65 9.75 -2.39
C LEU A 247 -21.04 9.82 -0.99
N ALA A 248 -20.14 8.89 -0.66
CA ALA A 248 -19.33 8.93 0.55
C ALA A 248 -17.85 9.12 0.18
N LEU A 249 -17.21 10.16 0.70
CA LEU A 249 -15.82 10.51 0.47
C LEU A 249 -15.00 10.22 1.75
N ALA A 250 -14.11 9.22 1.67
CA ALA A 250 -13.18 8.87 2.74
C ALA A 250 -11.80 9.43 2.40
N GLY A 251 -11.31 10.35 3.21
CA GLY A 251 -10.01 10.98 3.06
C GLY A 251 -10.02 12.44 3.48
N VAL A 252 -8.83 12.99 3.58
CA VAL A 252 -8.56 14.41 3.89
C VAL A 252 -7.61 14.99 2.83
N GLY A 253 -7.57 16.30 2.68
CA GLY A 253 -6.67 16.96 1.74
C GLY A 253 -6.95 18.43 1.57
N SER A 254 -6.14 19.09 0.76
CA SER A 254 -6.17 20.55 0.58
C SER A 254 -7.46 21.07 -0.04
N LEU A 255 -8.17 20.22 -0.81
CA LEU A 255 -9.38 20.61 -1.54
C LEU A 255 -10.68 20.43 -0.73
N GLN A 256 -10.65 20.02 0.53
CA GLN A 256 -11.87 19.72 1.30
C GLN A 256 -12.90 20.85 1.26
N ASN A 257 -12.48 22.07 1.59
CA ASN A 257 -13.39 23.24 1.61
C ASN A 257 -13.92 23.58 0.20
N ALA A 258 -13.07 23.50 -0.81
CA ALA A 258 -13.45 23.75 -2.20
C ALA A 258 -14.49 22.74 -2.71
N LEU A 259 -14.31 21.44 -2.40
CA LEU A 259 -15.26 20.41 -2.75
C LEU A 259 -16.61 20.55 -2.03
N GLN A 260 -16.60 20.97 -0.75
CA GLN A 260 -17.84 21.28 -0.02
C GLN A 260 -18.60 22.46 -0.64
N GLN A 261 -17.90 23.53 -1.02
CA GLN A 261 -18.49 24.65 -1.75
C GLN A 261 -19.05 24.23 -3.11
N GLN A 262 -18.32 23.39 -3.85
CA GLN A 262 -18.81 22.83 -5.12
C GLN A 262 -20.10 22.00 -4.91
N CYS A 263 -20.20 21.20 -3.85
CA CYS A 263 -21.43 20.46 -3.53
C CYS A 263 -22.64 21.40 -3.31
N GLN A 264 -22.43 22.54 -2.66
CA GLN A 264 -23.48 23.55 -2.45
C GLN A 264 -23.89 24.18 -3.78
N GLN A 265 -22.93 24.59 -4.61
CA GLN A 265 -23.18 25.20 -5.93
C GLN A 265 -23.92 24.23 -6.88
N LEU A 266 -23.60 22.93 -6.81
CA LEU A 266 -24.25 21.88 -7.60
C LEU A 266 -25.61 21.44 -7.02
N GLY A 267 -26.00 21.90 -5.81
CA GLY A 267 -27.24 21.50 -5.13
C GLY A 267 -27.25 20.06 -4.61
N ILE A 268 -26.09 19.44 -4.43
CA ILE A 268 -25.95 18.01 -4.04
C ILE A 268 -25.41 17.82 -2.61
N ALA A 269 -25.22 18.89 -1.84
CA ALA A 269 -24.61 18.82 -0.51
C ALA A 269 -25.33 17.86 0.46
N HIS A 270 -26.67 17.71 0.31
CA HIS A 270 -27.50 16.83 1.14
C HIS A 270 -27.22 15.33 0.92
N ARG A 271 -26.58 14.95 -0.18
CA ARG A 271 -26.30 13.55 -0.56
C ARG A 271 -24.81 13.25 -0.76
N VAL A 272 -23.91 14.16 -0.35
CA VAL A 272 -22.45 13.93 -0.35
C VAL A 272 -21.95 13.97 1.09
N HIS A 273 -21.35 12.85 1.52
CA HIS A 273 -20.91 12.62 2.90
C HIS A 273 -19.40 12.65 2.98
N PHE A 274 -18.83 13.67 3.60
CA PHE A 274 -17.38 13.80 3.87
C PHE A 274 -17.06 13.11 5.19
N LEU A 275 -16.36 11.97 5.16
CA LEU A 275 -16.08 11.13 6.34
C LEU A 275 -14.73 11.47 7.00
N GLY A 276 -13.91 12.33 6.36
CA GLY A 276 -12.55 12.56 6.84
C GLY A 276 -11.68 11.30 6.76
N LEU A 277 -10.71 11.20 7.67
CA LEU A 277 -9.85 10.02 7.76
C LEU A 277 -10.62 8.85 8.37
N VAL A 278 -10.80 7.78 7.60
CA VAL A 278 -11.50 6.57 8.02
C VAL A 278 -10.48 5.53 8.49
N GLU A 279 -10.56 5.11 9.76
CA GLU A 279 -9.67 4.07 10.30
C GLU A 279 -10.11 2.65 9.92
N ASN A 280 -11.41 2.40 9.92
CA ASN A 280 -11.98 1.09 9.59
C ASN A 280 -12.39 1.02 8.12
N MET A 281 -11.42 0.96 7.22
CA MET A 281 -11.65 0.88 5.78
C MET A 281 -12.48 -0.33 5.34
N PRO A 282 -12.34 -1.55 5.92
CA PRO A 282 -13.25 -2.64 5.60
C PRO A 282 -14.73 -2.28 5.79
N ARG A 283 -15.09 -1.58 6.88
CA ARG A 283 -16.47 -1.15 7.11
C ARG A 283 -16.93 -0.11 6.09
N PHE A 284 -16.06 0.80 5.71
CA PHE A 284 -16.35 1.75 4.64
C PHE A 284 -16.75 1.01 3.35
N TYR A 285 -15.90 0.11 2.84
CA TYR A 285 -16.19 -0.63 1.61
C TYR A 285 -17.43 -1.54 1.73
N GLN A 286 -17.62 -2.22 2.86
CA GLN A 286 -18.78 -3.07 3.10
C GLN A 286 -20.12 -2.30 2.98
N GLY A 287 -20.12 -1.00 3.31
CA GLY A 287 -21.27 -0.11 3.21
C GLY A 287 -21.63 0.31 1.79
N LEU A 288 -20.72 0.14 0.81
CA LEU A 288 -20.88 0.65 -0.55
C LEU A 288 -21.66 -0.32 -1.46
N ASP A 289 -22.34 0.25 -2.45
CA ASP A 289 -22.86 -0.46 -3.60
C ASP A 289 -21.86 -0.43 -4.76
N LEU A 290 -21.12 0.67 -4.92
CA LEU A 290 -20.14 0.89 -5.98
C LEU A 290 -18.97 1.73 -5.45
N PHE A 291 -17.77 1.47 -5.92
CA PHE A 291 -16.60 2.29 -5.64
C PHE A 291 -16.15 3.06 -6.89
N CYS A 292 -15.77 4.32 -6.75
CA CYS A 292 -15.30 5.14 -7.86
C CYS A 292 -13.97 5.80 -7.55
N LEU A 293 -13.01 5.69 -8.48
CA LEU A 293 -11.71 6.37 -8.40
C LEU A 293 -11.40 7.09 -9.74
N PRO A 294 -11.86 8.35 -9.92
CA PRO A 294 -11.71 9.07 -11.19
C PRO A 294 -10.40 9.88 -11.26
N SER A 295 -9.30 9.31 -10.81
CA SER A 295 -8.00 9.98 -10.71
C SER A 295 -7.44 10.39 -12.07
N LEU A 296 -6.57 11.43 -12.07
CA LEU A 296 -5.78 11.86 -13.23
C LEU A 296 -4.55 10.97 -13.44
N ALA A 297 -4.00 10.47 -12.35
CA ALA A 297 -2.83 9.59 -12.37
C ALA A 297 -2.85 8.64 -11.17
N GLU A 298 -2.44 7.41 -11.40
CA GLU A 298 -2.25 6.36 -10.41
C GLU A 298 -1.08 5.45 -10.84
N GLY A 299 -0.51 4.71 -9.89
CA GLY A 299 0.23 3.50 -10.17
C GLY A 299 -0.69 2.29 -10.07
N MET A 300 -0.65 1.59 -8.93
CA MET A 300 -1.57 0.49 -8.60
C MET A 300 -2.31 0.80 -7.28
N PRO A 301 -3.48 1.44 -7.34
CA PRO A 301 -4.18 1.95 -6.15
C PRO A 301 -4.76 0.82 -5.30
N LEU A 302 -4.31 0.72 -4.04
CA LEU A 302 -4.79 -0.27 -3.07
C LEU A 302 -6.29 -0.17 -2.78
N CYS A 303 -6.85 1.04 -2.74
CA CYS A 303 -8.27 1.25 -2.45
C CYS A 303 -9.21 0.55 -3.46
N VAL A 304 -8.78 0.39 -4.71
CA VAL A 304 -9.50 -0.37 -5.75
C VAL A 304 -9.47 -1.86 -5.42
N LEU A 305 -8.31 -2.39 -5.04
CA LEU A 305 -8.16 -3.79 -4.65
C LEU A 305 -8.97 -4.10 -3.37
N GLU A 306 -8.90 -3.21 -2.38
CA GLU A 306 -9.62 -3.31 -1.11
C GLU A 306 -11.14 -3.30 -1.29
N ALA A 307 -11.65 -2.40 -2.15
CA ALA A 307 -13.08 -2.35 -2.49
C ALA A 307 -13.54 -3.66 -3.14
N GLN A 308 -12.80 -4.15 -4.13
CA GLN A 308 -13.12 -5.40 -4.82
C GLN A 308 -12.99 -6.62 -3.89
N ALA A 309 -12.06 -6.62 -2.94
CA ALA A 309 -11.96 -7.67 -1.92
C ALA A 309 -13.17 -7.72 -1.00
N CYS A 310 -13.80 -6.57 -0.73
CA CYS A 310 -15.09 -6.50 -0.07
C CYS A 310 -16.29 -6.82 -1.00
N GLY A 311 -16.01 -7.21 -2.23
CA GLY A 311 -17.03 -7.55 -3.24
C GLY A 311 -17.70 -6.33 -3.88
N VAL A 312 -17.10 -5.13 -3.79
CA VAL A 312 -17.67 -3.90 -4.34
C VAL A 312 -17.15 -3.68 -5.76
N PRO A 313 -18.04 -3.62 -6.78
CA PRO A 313 -17.64 -3.28 -8.13
C PRO A 313 -17.03 -1.88 -8.20
N VAL A 314 -16.19 -1.65 -9.21
CA VAL A 314 -15.39 -0.44 -9.31
C VAL A 314 -15.58 0.27 -10.66
N VAL A 315 -15.66 1.60 -10.61
CA VAL A 315 -15.46 2.49 -11.76
C VAL A 315 -14.18 3.26 -11.55
N MET A 316 -13.24 3.19 -12.50
CA MET A 316 -11.94 3.84 -12.38
C MET A 316 -11.53 4.51 -13.69
N SER A 317 -10.80 5.63 -13.63
CA SER A 317 -10.16 6.21 -14.82
C SER A 317 -9.14 5.25 -15.43
N ASP A 318 -8.96 5.31 -16.75
CA ASP A 318 -7.98 4.49 -17.50
C ASP A 318 -6.56 5.03 -17.31
N VAL A 319 -6.06 4.89 -16.08
CA VAL A 319 -4.72 5.34 -15.65
C VAL A 319 -4.00 4.27 -14.84
N GLY A 320 -2.68 4.25 -14.92
CA GLY A 320 -1.87 3.28 -14.20
C GLY A 320 -2.27 1.83 -14.51
N ALA A 321 -2.43 1.04 -13.46
CA ALA A 321 -2.80 -0.37 -13.54
C ALA A 321 -4.31 -0.63 -13.73
N ALA A 322 -5.14 0.37 -14.07
CA ALA A 322 -6.60 0.24 -14.13
C ALA A 322 -7.06 -1.02 -14.88
N ARG A 323 -6.50 -1.27 -16.08
CA ARG A 323 -6.87 -2.42 -16.92
C ARG A 323 -6.43 -3.77 -16.36
N GLU A 324 -5.45 -3.79 -15.45
CA GLU A 324 -4.96 -5.01 -14.79
C GLU A 324 -5.78 -5.34 -13.53
N ILE A 325 -6.25 -4.29 -12.80
CA ILE A 325 -6.82 -4.46 -11.47
C ILE A 325 -8.34 -4.36 -11.39
N VAL A 326 -9.00 -3.78 -12.40
CA VAL A 326 -10.47 -3.70 -12.43
C VAL A 326 -11.05 -5.00 -12.97
N CYS A 327 -11.91 -5.64 -12.20
CA CYS A 327 -12.62 -6.85 -12.62
C CYS A 327 -13.51 -6.55 -13.83
N GLN A 328 -13.17 -7.08 -14.99
CA GLN A 328 -13.87 -6.80 -16.25
C GLN A 328 -15.33 -7.27 -16.23
N ALA A 329 -15.68 -8.28 -15.43
CA ALA A 329 -17.04 -8.79 -15.33
C ALA A 329 -17.99 -7.86 -14.54
N SER A 330 -17.46 -6.99 -13.67
CA SER A 330 -18.26 -6.18 -12.76
C SER A 330 -17.90 -4.70 -12.73
N GLY A 331 -16.72 -4.33 -13.18
CA GLY A 331 -16.23 -2.96 -13.13
C GLY A 331 -16.20 -2.29 -14.50
N HIS A 332 -15.97 -0.97 -14.48
CA HIS A 332 -15.91 -0.16 -15.68
C HIS A 332 -14.69 0.75 -15.67
N ILE A 333 -14.13 1.00 -16.86
CA ILE A 333 -13.00 1.91 -17.05
C ILE A 333 -13.48 3.16 -17.78
N LEU A 334 -13.18 4.31 -17.17
CA LEU A 334 -13.47 5.63 -17.74
C LEU A 334 -12.32 6.06 -18.64
N SER A 335 -12.48 5.93 -19.97
CA SER A 335 -11.46 6.31 -20.93
C SER A 335 -11.46 7.81 -21.23
N GLU A 336 -12.62 8.46 -21.18
CA GLU A 336 -12.79 9.89 -21.40
C GLU A 336 -13.22 10.59 -20.11
N ARG A 337 -12.53 11.64 -19.74
CA ARG A 337 -12.78 12.40 -18.51
C ARG A 337 -13.95 13.37 -18.68
N ASP A 338 -15.11 12.84 -18.95
CA ASP A 338 -16.38 13.54 -19.11
C ASP A 338 -17.34 13.19 -17.96
N PRO A 339 -18.00 14.20 -17.31
CA PRO A 339 -18.92 13.93 -16.21
C PRO A 339 -20.13 13.10 -16.62
N GLY A 340 -20.67 13.31 -17.83
CA GLY A 340 -21.80 12.55 -18.35
C GLY A 340 -21.43 11.09 -18.61
N ARG A 341 -20.23 10.86 -19.19
CA ARG A 341 -19.72 9.50 -19.38
C ARG A 341 -19.47 8.79 -18.06
N LEU A 342 -18.91 9.48 -17.07
CA LEU A 342 -18.74 8.93 -15.73
C LEU A 342 -20.09 8.58 -15.11
N ALA A 343 -21.08 9.46 -15.19
CA ALA A 343 -22.43 9.21 -14.66
C ALA A 343 -23.08 7.97 -15.31
N GLN A 344 -22.93 7.78 -16.62
CA GLN A 344 -23.42 6.58 -17.32
C GLN A 344 -22.76 5.31 -16.77
N LEU A 345 -21.43 5.29 -16.58
CA LEU A 345 -20.71 4.13 -16.04
C LEU A 345 -21.09 3.85 -14.58
N LEU A 346 -21.29 4.90 -13.78
CA LEU A 346 -21.77 4.76 -12.39
C LEU A 346 -23.18 4.16 -12.35
N ALA A 347 -24.09 4.64 -13.19
CA ALA A 347 -25.44 4.09 -13.29
C ALA A 347 -25.43 2.61 -13.71
N GLN A 348 -24.64 2.25 -14.73
CA GLN A 348 -24.45 0.86 -15.15
C GLN A 348 -23.89 -0.04 -14.04
N GLY A 349 -22.86 0.41 -13.34
CA GLY A 349 -22.26 -0.33 -12.21
C GLY A 349 -23.26 -0.57 -11.05
N LEU A 350 -24.15 0.38 -10.79
CA LEU A 350 -25.18 0.26 -9.76
C LEU A 350 -26.28 -0.74 -10.10
N LEU A 351 -26.57 -1.01 -11.39
CA LEU A 351 -27.63 -1.95 -11.80
C LEU A 351 -27.38 -3.37 -11.34
N HIS A 352 -26.14 -3.84 -11.34
CA HIS A 352 -25.79 -5.23 -11.08
C HIS A 352 -24.83 -5.40 -9.88
N CYS A 353 -24.64 -4.35 -9.07
CA CYS A 353 -23.65 -4.33 -7.99
C CYS A 353 -23.78 -5.49 -7.00
N HIS A 354 -24.99 -5.94 -6.68
CA HIS A 354 -25.19 -7.03 -5.72
C HIS A 354 -24.94 -8.42 -6.30
N SER A 355 -25.36 -8.67 -7.53
CA SER A 355 -25.21 -9.99 -8.18
C SER A 355 -23.74 -10.29 -8.54
N LEU A 356 -22.92 -9.26 -8.71
CA LEU A 356 -21.52 -9.39 -9.13
C LEU A 356 -20.50 -9.38 -7.98
N ARG A 357 -20.95 -9.30 -6.71
CA ARG A 357 -20.04 -9.23 -5.55
C ARG A 357 -19.09 -10.43 -5.44
N ALA A 358 -19.58 -11.62 -5.69
CA ALA A 358 -18.78 -12.84 -5.58
C ALA A 358 -17.66 -12.89 -6.63
N VAL A 359 -17.98 -12.64 -7.89
CA VAL A 359 -17.00 -12.65 -8.99
C VAL A 359 -15.99 -11.51 -8.86
N THR A 360 -16.42 -10.34 -8.37
CA THR A 360 -15.52 -9.21 -8.08
C THR A 360 -14.46 -9.57 -7.05
N ARG A 361 -14.87 -10.19 -5.94
CA ARG A 361 -13.96 -10.65 -4.89
C ARG A 361 -13.02 -11.74 -5.39
N GLU A 362 -13.57 -12.75 -6.05
CA GLU A 362 -12.77 -13.87 -6.56
C GLU A 362 -11.65 -13.39 -7.47
N PHE A 363 -11.95 -12.47 -8.40
CA PHE A 363 -11.00 -11.88 -9.31
C PHE A 363 -9.80 -11.28 -8.54
N VAL A 364 -10.04 -10.39 -7.58
CA VAL A 364 -8.96 -9.71 -6.88
C VAL A 364 -8.17 -10.64 -5.95
N CYS A 365 -8.83 -11.58 -5.27
CA CYS A 365 -8.16 -12.54 -4.40
C CYS A 365 -7.23 -13.48 -5.18
N GLN A 366 -7.59 -13.83 -6.43
CA GLN A 366 -6.73 -14.63 -7.29
C GLN A 366 -5.52 -13.86 -7.82
N GLN A 367 -5.58 -12.54 -7.99
CA GLN A 367 -4.52 -11.77 -8.62
C GLN A 367 -3.65 -10.97 -7.65
N SER A 368 -4.21 -10.47 -6.56
CA SER A 368 -3.59 -9.47 -5.67
C SER A 368 -3.52 -9.93 -4.21
N SER A 369 -3.07 -11.15 -3.95
CA SER A 369 -2.90 -11.67 -2.59
C SER A 369 -1.69 -11.05 -1.88
N LEU A 370 -1.88 -10.61 -0.64
CA LEU A 370 -0.81 -10.11 0.22
C LEU A 370 0.29 -11.15 0.43
N SER A 371 -0.08 -12.41 0.61
CA SER A 371 0.88 -13.49 0.84
C SER A 371 1.81 -13.70 -0.36
N ARG A 372 1.29 -13.61 -1.61
CA ARG A 372 2.11 -13.70 -2.83
C ARG A 372 3.05 -12.51 -2.97
N MET A 373 2.57 -11.29 -2.73
CA MET A 373 3.41 -10.08 -2.74
C MET A 373 4.55 -10.22 -1.71
N ALA A 374 4.22 -10.56 -0.47
CA ALA A 374 5.21 -10.72 0.60
C ALA A 374 6.25 -11.81 0.28
N GLN A 375 5.82 -12.95 -0.25
CA GLN A 375 6.72 -14.02 -0.67
C GLN A 375 7.67 -13.59 -1.80
N ALA A 376 7.17 -12.84 -2.78
CA ALA A 376 8.00 -12.33 -3.86
C ALA A 376 9.08 -11.36 -3.34
N TYR A 377 8.73 -10.43 -2.45
CA TYR A 377 9.72 -9.55 -1.81
C TYR A 377 10.70 -10.31 -0.92
N GLN A 378 10.23 -11.32 -0.18
CA GLN A 378 11.10 -12.14 0.66
C GLN A 378 12.18 -12.87 -0.16
N GLN A 379 11.87 -13.33 -1.36
CA GLN A 379 12.86 -13.92 -2.28
C GLN A 379 13.91 -12.89 -2.73
N LEU A 380 13.55 -11.60 -2.83
CA LEU A 380 14.50 -10.54 -3.16
C LEU A 380 15.40 -10.20 -1.96
N TYR A 381 14.87 -10.19 -0.74
CA TYR A 381 15.64 -9.89 0.48
C TYR A 381 16.68 -10.96 0.82
N SER A 382 16.50 -12.18 0.31
CA SER A 382 17.39 -13.33 0.58
C SER A 382 18.50 -13.50 -0.47
N ARG A 383 18.61 -12.59 -1.44
CA ARG A 383 19.68 -12.57 -2.45
C ARG A 383 20.90 -11.83 -1.91
#